data_9b4e5fa4a1ca753715873fe33eb33b04
#
_entry.id   9b4e5fa4a1ca753715873fe33eb33b04
#
_cell.length_a   1.000
_cell.length_b   1.000
_cell.length_c   1.000
_cell.angle_alpha   90.00
_cell.angle_beta   90.00
_cell.angle_gamma   90.00
#
_symmetry.space_group_name_H-M   'P 1'
#
loop_
_entity.id
_entity.type
_entity.pdbx_description
1 polymer ?
#
loop_
_entity_poly.entity_id
_entity_poly.type
_entity_poly.pdbx_seq_one_letter_code
_entity_poly.pdbx_strand_id
1 'polypeptide(L)'
;FHEGIIGLVAGRIMNETHRPTLVLAPSAQGYKGSVRSVPGLDIQVFFEDLRGYLIQFGGHAQAAGIEVAADQLEPLRQAILAKMETLDLALPEPTLQVLPVSAA
;
A
#
# COMPACT_ATOMS: atom_id res chain seq x y z
N PHE A 1 -2.16 -0.19 15.95
CA PHE A 1 -0.85 0.29 15.49
C PHE A 1 -0.88 1.78 15.27
N HIS A 2 0.18 2.43 15.66
CA HIS A 2 0.35 3.84 15.42
C HIS A 2 0.72 4.10 13.96
N GLU A 3 0.12 5.09 13.34
CA GLU A 3 0.35 5.39 11.92
C GLU A 3 1.82 5.66 11.59
N GLY A 4 2.54 6.33 12.50
CA GLY A 4 3.96 6.58 12.29
C GLY A 4 4.79 5.32 12.23
N ILE A 5 4.43 4.32 13.05
CA ILE A 5 5.12 3.04 13.05
C ILE A 5 4.87 2.28 11.75
N ILE A 6 3.63 2.32 11.25
CA ILE A 6 3.29 1.69 9.98
C ILE A 6 4.12 2.28 8.84
N GLY A 7 4.27 3.61 8.82
CA GLY A 7 5.09 4.27 7.81
C GLY A 7 6.55 3.89 7.89
N LEU A 8 7.09 3.78 9.11
CA LEU A 8 8.47 3.36 9.31
C LEU A 8 8.70 1.93 8.82
N VAL A 9 7.77 1.03 9.12
CA VAL A 9 7.86 -0.37 8.68
C VAL A 9 7.82 -0.44 7.16
N ALA A 10 6.88 0.30 6.53
CA ALA A 10 6.76 0.30 5.08
C ALA A 10 8.04 0.82 4.42
N GLY A 11 8.59 1.92 4.95
CA GLY A 11 9.83 2.48 4.43
C GLY A 11 11.00 1.53 4.57
N ARG A 12 11.08 0.84 5.71
CA ARG A 12 12.15 -0.12 5.95
C ARG A 12 12.08 -1.30 4.99
N ILE A 13 10.89 -1.86 4.80
CA ILE A 13 10.71 -2.98 3.87
C ILE A 13 11.08 -2.55 2.45
N MET A 14 10.61 -1.38 2.03
CA MET A 14 10.94 -0.86 0.70
C MET A 14 12.45 -0.69 0.53
N ASN A 15 13.12 -0.13 1.53
CA ASN A 15 14.56 0.08 1.46
C ASN A 15 15.33 -1.26 1.42
N GLU A 16 14.86 -2.27 2.13
CA GLU A 16 15.54 -3.56 2.17
C GLU A 16 15.26 -4.40 0.92
N THR A 17 14.06 -4.30 0.36
CA THR A 17 13.66 -5.14 -0.77
C THR A 17 13.76 -4.43 -2.11
N HIS A 18 13.82 -3.10 -2.11
CA HIS A 18 13.75 -2.27 -3.33
C HIS A 18 12.47 -2.55 -4.13
N ARG A 19 11.37 -2.83 -3.43
CA ARG A 19 10.07 -3.12 -4.03
C ARG A 19 9.03 -2.14 -3.54
N PRO A 20 8.04 -1.78 -4.37
CA PRO A 20 6.91 -1.00 -3.88
C PRO A 20 6.25 -1.76 -2.74
N THR A 21 5.95 -1.07 -1.66
CA THR A 21 5.52 -1.73 -0.43
C THR A 21 4.26 -1.09 0.12
N LEU A 22 3.29 -1.91 0.48
CA LEU A 22 2.07 -1.51 1.16
C LEU A 22 1.99 -2.28 2.47
N VAL A 23 1.99 -1.55 3.58
CA VAL A 23 1.86 -2.14 4.92
C VAL A 23 0.54 -1.68 5.51
N LEU A 24 -0.29 -2.62 5.93
CA LEU A 24 -1.60 -2.37 6.49
C LEU A 24 -1.70 -2.90 7.91
N ALA A 25 -2.45 -2.19 8.72
CA ALA A 25 -2.77 -2.63 10.08
C ALA A 25 -4.27 -2.53 10.30
N PRO A 26 -4.85 -3.38 11.16
CA PRO A 26 -6.27 -3.32 11.44
C PRO A 26 -6.68 -1.95 11.99
N SER A 27 -7.86 -1.49 11.58
CA SER A 27 -8.45 -0.24 12.03
C SER A 27 -9.93 -0.43 12.29
N ALA A 28 -10.60 0.62 12.75
CA ALA A 28 -12.02 0.53 13.09
C ALA A 28 -12.89 0.12 11.90
N GLN A 29 -12.53 0.54 10.69
CA GLN A 29 -13.35 0.30 9.50
C GLN A 29 -12.75 -0.76 8.57
N GLY A 30 -11.64 -1.35 8.94
CA GLY A 30 -10.96 -2.32 8.11
C GLY A 30 -9.47 -2.27 8.34
N TYR A 31 -8.75 -1.59 7.43
CA TYR A 31 -7.29 -1.48 7.51
C TYR A 31 -6.84 -0.07 7.16
N LYS A 32 -5.84 0.40 7.88
CA LYS A 32 -5.11 1.62 7.52
C LYS A 32 -3.67 1.27 7.25
N GLY A 33 -3.06 1.96 6.31
CA GLY A 33 -1.69 1.63 5.99
C GLY A 33 -0.93 2.72 5.28
N SER A 34 0.29 2.37 4.96
CA SER A 34 1.21 3.24 4.26
C SER A 34 1.75 2.53 3.02
N VAL A 35 1.85 3.30 1.95
CA VAL A 35 2.46 2.85 0.70
C VAL A 35 3.78 3.57 0.56
N ARG A 36 4.80 2.83 0.17
CA ARG A 36 6.10 3.40 -0.19
C ARG A 36 6.49 2.90 -1.55
N SER A 37 6.88 3.82 -2.42
CA SER A 37 7.24 3.50 -3.79
C SER A 37 8.74 3.45 -4.01
N VAL A 38 9.10 2.97 -5.17
CA VAL A 38 10.48 2.97 -5.65
C VAL A 38 10.59 3.98 -6.80
N PRO A 39 11.80 4.41 -7.17
CA PRO A 39 11.97 5.28 -8.32
C PRO A 39 11.33 4.67 -9.57
N GLY A 40 10.61 5.48 -10.31
CA GLY A 40 9.93 5.04 -11.53
C GLY A 40 8.47 4.71 -11.36
N LEU A 41 7.96 4.67 -10.13
CA LEU A 41 6.55 4.42 -9.88
C LEU A 41 5.96 5.53 -9.02
N ASP A 42 5.03 6.30 -9.61
CA ASP A 42 4.33 7.38 -8.92
C ASP A 42 3.05 6.81 -8.29
N ILE A 43 3.00 6.81 -6.97
CA ILE A 43 1.87 6.24 -6.24
C ILE A 43 0.57 6.98 -6.51
N GLN A 44 0.60 8.30 -6.61
CA GLN A 44 -0.62 9.06 -6.85
C GLN A 44 -1.25 8.67 -8.19
N VAL A 45 -0.43 8.55 -9.21
CA VAL A 45 -0.88 8.13 -10.53
C VAL A 45 -1.35 6.69 -10.49
N PHE A 46 -0.59 5.84 -9.83
CA PHE A 46 -0.91 4.41 -9.75
C PHE A 46 -2.27 4.17 -9.10
N PHE A 47 -2.58 4.87 -8.00
CA PHE A 47 -3.83 4.67 -7.27
C PHE A 47 -5.00 5.49 -7.81
N GLU A 48 -4.79 6.29 -8.84
CA GLU A 48 -5.83 7.18 -9.33
C GLU A 48 -7.11 6.44 -9.72
N ASP A 49 -6.98 5.36 -10.46
CA ASP A 49 -8.13 4.55 -10.88
C ASP A 49 -8.44 3.41 -9.90
N LEU A 50 -7.72 3.33 -8.78
CA LEU A 50 -8.00 2.35 -7.74
C LEU A 50 -8.74 2.95 -6.54
N ARG A 51 -9.03 4.24 -6.57
CA ARG A 51 -9.69 4.91 -5.44
C ARG A 51 -11.05 4.35 -5.08
N GLY A 52 -11.73 3.71 -6.03
CA GLY A 52 -13.01 3.06 -5.76
C GLY A 52 -12.94 1.95 -4.73
N TYR A 53 -11.77 1.40 -4.49
CA TYR A 53 -11.57 0.36 -3.48
C TYR A 53 -11.23 0.95 -2.10
N LEU A 54 -10.98 2.26 -2.02
CA LEU A 54 -10.42 2.88 -0.82
C LEU A 54 -11.45 3.74 -0.12
N ILE A 55 -11.40 3.74 1.21
CA ILE A 55 -12.14 4.69 2.03
C ILE A 55 -11.44 6.05 1.96
N GLN A 56 -10.11 6.03 2.01
CA GLN A 56 -9.33 7.26 2.02
C GLN A 56 -7.97 7.01 1.36
N PHE A 57 -7.47 8.05 0.71
CA PHE A 57 -6.15 8.04 0.12
C PHE A 57 -5.56 9.44 0.17
N GLY A 58 -4.31 9.56 0.60
CA GLY A 58 -3.63 10.84 0.61
C GLY A 58 -2.13 10.69 0.68
N GLY A 59 -1.43 11.55 -0.04
CA GLY A 59 0.02 11.52 -0.03
C GLY A 59 0.62 12.15 -1.27
N HIS A 60 1.78 11.67 -1.64
CA HIS A 60 2.51 12.18 -2.81
C HIS A 60 3.11 11.01 -3.60
N ALA A 61 3.96 11.34 -4.59
CA ALA A 61 4.44 10.34 -5.56
C ALA A 61 5.16 9.14 -4.94
N GLN A 62 5.89 9.36 -3.84
CA GLN A 62 6.74 8.31 -3.26
C GLN A 62 6.17 7.68 -1.99
N ALA A 63 5.21 8.32 -1.36
CA ALA A 63 4.65 7.83 -0.11
C ALA A 63 3.22 8.32 0.06
N ALA A 64 2.35 7.45 0.54
CA ALA A 64 0.95 7.79 0.76
C ALA A 64 0.37 6.96 1.90
N GLY A 65 -0.71 7.48 2.49
CA GLY A 65 -1.51 6.74 3.45
C GLY A 65 -2.80 6.29 2.80
N ILE A 66 -3.28 5.11 3.15
CA ILE A 66 -4.55 4.62 2.65
C ILE A 66 -5.39 4.03 3.78
N GLU A 67 -6.70 3.97 3.52
CA GLU A 67 -7.62 3.23 4.36
C GLU A 67 -8.54 2.42 3.46
N VAL A 68 -8.73 1.14 3.79
CA VAL A 68 -9.54 0.23 2.99
C VAL A 68 -10.48 -0.55 3.90
N ALA A 69 -11.73 -0.73 3.47
CA ALA A 69 -12.67 -1.55 4.22
C ALA A 69 -12.24 -3.01 4.18
N ALA A 70 -12.59 -3.76 5.21
CA ALA A 70 -12.17 -5.15 5.33
C ALA A 70 -12.59 -6.00 4.13
N ASP A 71 -13.81 -5.78 3.61
CA ASP A 71 -14.32 -6.54 2.47
C ASP A 71 -13.75 -6.09 1.14
N GLN A 72 -13.03 -4.98 1.11
CA GLN A 72 -12.40 -4.47 -0.10
C GLN A 72 -10.91 -4.78 -0.17
N LEU A 73 -10.35 -5.37 0.88
CA LEU A 73 -8.92 -5.64 0.92
C LEU A 73 -8.49 -6.60 -0.20
N GLU A 74 -9.19 -7.73 -0.34
CA GLU A 74 -8.83 -8.70 -1.37
C GLU A 74 -9.10 -8.18 -2.79
N PRO A 75 -10.25 -7.53 -3.07
CA PRO A 75 -10.41 -6.85 -4.36
C PRO A 75 -9.32 -5.84 -4.66
N LEU A 76 -8.91 -5.04 -3.67
CA LEU A 76 -7.83 -4.08 -3.87
C LEU A 76 -6.51 -4.79 -4.20
N ARG A 77 -6.19 -5.82 -3.45
CA ARG A 77 -4.97 -6.59 -3.68
C ARG A 77 -4.92 -7.14 -5.09
N GLN A 78 -6.02 -7.73 -5.56
CA GLN A 78 -6.10 -8.27 -6.91
C GLN A 78 -5.97 -7.16 -7.96
N ALA A 79 -6.60 -6.01 -7.72
CA ALA A 79 -6.52 -4.88 -8.64
C ALA A 79 -5.09 -4.33 -8.73
N ILE A 80 -4.39 -4.26 -7.60
CA ILE A 80 -3.00 -3.82 -7.57
C ILE A 80 -2.13 -4.76 -8.40
N LEU A 81 -2.26 -6.06 -8.17
CA LEU A 81 -1.46 -7.06 -8.89
C LEU A 81 -1.74 -7.02 -10.39
N ALA A 82 -3.01 -6.92 -10.77
CA ALA A 82 -3.39 -6.84 -12.18
C ALA A 82 -2.81 -5.58 -12.83
N LYS A 83 -2.86 -4.46 -12.12
CA LYS A 83 -2.34 -3.21 -12.66
C LYS A 83 -0.82 -3.26 -12.81
N MET A 84 -0.13 -3.85 -11.85
CA MET A 84 1.32 -4.02 -11.95
C MET A 84 1.72 -4.84 -13.17
N GLU A 85 0.94 -5.85 -13.51
CA GLU A 85 1.21 -6.66 -14.69
C GLU A 85 1.07 -5.87 -15.99
N THR A 86 0.20 -4.85 -16.01
CA THR A 86 0.00 -4.04 -17.21
C THR A 86 1.10 -2.98 -17.38
N LEU A 87 1.85 -2.70 -16.34
CA LEU A 87 2.95 -1.75 -16.42
C LEU A 87 4.14 -2.45 -17.03
N ASP A 88 4.50 -2.05 -18.24
CA ASP A 88 5.65 -2.60 -18.93
C ASP A 88 6.93 -1.95 -18.39
N LEU A 89 7.17 -2.17 -17.11
CA LEU A 89 8.31 -1.61 -16.43
C LEU A 89 9.13 -2.75 -15.84
N ALA A 90 10.43 -2.57 -15.85
CA ALA A 90 11.33 -3.50 -15.17
C ALA A 90 11.28 -3.24 -13.67
N LEU A 91 10.06 -3.14 -13.13
CA LEU A 91 9.87 -2.93 -11.71
C LEU A 91 9.76 -4.26 -11.00
N PRO A 92 10.33 -4.38 -9.80
CA PRO A 92 10.15 -5.58 -9.00
C PRO A 92 8.70 -5.72 -8.56
N GLU A 93 8.31 -6.94 -8.25
CA GLU A 93 6.98 -7.21 -7.74
C GLU A 93 6.70 -6.42 -6.47
N PRO A 94 5.46 -5.95 -6.26
CA PRO A 94 5.14 -5.23 -5.05
C PRO A 94 5.13 -6.16 -3.83
N THR A 95 5.39 -5.59 -2.67
CA THR A 95 5.28 -6.29 -1.40
C THR A 95 4.03 -5.79 -0.68
N LEU A 96 3.18 -6.73 -0.29
CA LEU A 96 2.02 -6.43 0.53
C LEU A 96 2.18 -7.12 1.87
N GLN A 97 2.21 -6.33 2.93
CA GLN A 97 2.35 -6.82 4.29
C GLN A 97 1.17 -6.35 5.12
N VAL A 98 0.43 -7.29 5.68
CA VAL A 98 -0.63 -6.97 6.62
C VAL A 98 -0.14 -7.31 8.02
N LEU A 99 -0.07 -6.31 8.89
CA LEU A 99 0.36 -6.51 10.24
C LEU A 99 -0.72 -7.26 11.02
N PRO A 100 -0.33 -8.10 11.97
CA PRO A 100 -1.31 -8.85 12.76
C PRO A 100 -2.17 -7.91 13.60
N VAL A 101 -3.35 -8.39 13.97
CA VAL A 101 -4.15 -7.71 14.97
C VAL A 101 -3.27 -7.63 16.21
N SER A 102 -2.91 -6.43 16.59
CA SER A 102 -1.94 -6.29 17.65
C SER A 102 -2.45 -6.83 18.94
N ALA A 103 -1.66 -7.63 19.50
CA ALA A 103 -1.86 -8.05 20.84
C ALA A 103 -1.28 -7.03 21.82
N ALA A 104 -0.85 -6.01 21.38
CA ALA A 104 -0.22 -5.09 22.25
C ALA A 104 -0.14 -4.34 23.04
#